data_44187abdb72c11b61cec91705c5f52f1
#
_entry.id   44187abdb72c11b61cec91705c5f52f1
#
_cell.length_a   1.000
_cell.length_b   1.000
_cell.length_c   1.000
_cell.angle_alpha   90.00
_cell.angle_beta   90.00
_cell.angle_gamma   90.00
#
_symmetry.space_group_name_H-M   'P 1'
#
loop_
_entity.id
_entity.type
_entity.pdbx_description
1 polymer ?
#
loop_
_entity_poly.entity_id
_entity_poly.type
_entity_poly.pdbx_seq_one_letter_code
_entity_poly.pdbx_strand_id
1 'polypeptide(L)'
;SEFIYFHNFSVKTSKDLLGNTKKQAYDSEGNIYEISELFQAFLRFGGMPSLADTGLDQEKADAFLDSIYTTVFVRDILQRDSRKGEKKITDFALLEKIARFLADNIGNVTSLTSISNTLSSSKAIENTKLKPGVHTVQNYIAALQQSYFFYKAKRFDIKGKDYLKTLEKYYIVDPGLRNYLLGYGKGDRGRLLENIVYFELLKRGYQVYIGK
;
A
#
# COMPACT_ATOMS: atom_id res chain seq x y z
N SER A 1 15.24 -2.80 -11.29
CA SER A 1 14.45 -2.32 -10.15
C SER A 1 15.05 -2.86 -8.86
N GLU A 2 14.72 -2.27 -7.72
CA GLU A 2 15.19 -2.72 -6.40
C GLU A 2 14.79 -4.16 -6.10
N PHE A 3 13.56 -4.56 -6.44
CA PHE A 3 13.11 -5.94 -6.30
C PHE A 3 14.08 -6.95 -6.95
N ILE A 4 14.46 -6.72 -8.19
CA ILE A 4 15.41 -7.56 -8.92
C ILE A 4 16.77 -7.59 -8.20
N TYR A 5 17.23 -6.44 -7.74
CA TYR A 5 18.52 -6.31 -7.03
C TYR A 5 18.51 -7.08 -5.69
N PHE A 6 17.48 -6.89 -4.85
CA PHE A 6 17.41 -7.55 -3.54
C PHE A 6 17.25 -9.07 -3.65
N HIS A 7 16.56 -9.56 -4.68
CA HIS A 7 16.44 -10.99 -4.97
C HIS A 7 17.63 -11.58 -5.74
N ASN A 8 18.73 -10.83 -5.86
CA ASN A 8 19.98 -11.27 -6.52
C ASN A 8 19.78 -11.70 -7.98
N PHE A 9 18.78 -11.18 -8.67
CA PHE A 9 18.62 -11.42 -10.09
C PHE A 9 19.55 -10.51 -10.92
N SER A 10 20.19 -11.09 -11.90
CA SER A 10 20.90 -10.35 -12.96
C SER A 10 20.03 -10.26 -14.21
N VAL A 11 19.98 -9.08 -14.87
CA VAL A 11 19.17 -8.89 -16.09
C VAL A 11 20.11 -8.84 -17.29
N LYS A 12 19.86 -9.71 -18.27
CA LYS A 12 20.53 -9.70 -19.56
C LYS A 12 19.56 -9.28 -20.67
N THR A 13 20.08 -8.54 -21.61
CA THR A 13 19.34 -8.11 -22.80
C THR A 13 19.91 -8.85 -23.99
N SER A 14 19.04 -9.56 -24.73
CA SER A 14 19.36 -10.25 -25.98
C SER A 14 18.48 -9.72 -27.11
N LYS A 15 18.88 -9.96 -28.35
CA LYS A 15 18.01 -9.75 -29.51
C LYS A 15 17.57 -11.09 -30.05
N ASP A 16 16.30 -11.19 -30.42
CA ASP A 16 15.78 -12.35 -31.12
C ASP A 16 16.21 -12.35 -32.60
N LEU A 17 15.87 -13.41 -33.32
CA LEU A 17 16.20 -13.55 -34.75
C LEU A 17 15.56 -12.47 -35.63
N LEU A 18 14.54 -11.79 -35.13
CA LEU A 18 13.83 -10.70 -35.80
C LEU A 18 14.34 -9.31 -35.37
N GLY A 19 15.37 -9.27 -34.50
CA GLY A 19 15.97 -8.04 -34.00
C GLY A 19 15.22 -7.40 -32.82
N ASN A 20 14.15 -8.03 -32.31
CA ASN A 20 13.43 -7.52 -31.14
C ASN A 20 14.28 -7.71 -29.88
N THR A 21 14.23 -6.72 -29.01
CA THR A 21 14.94 -6.77 -27.73
C THR A 21 14.18 -7.60 -26.70
N LYS A 22 14.78 -8.68 -26.22
CA LYS A 22 14.28 -9.51 -25.12
C LYS A 22 15.10 -9.28 -23.86
N LYS A 23 14.43 -9.06 -22.74
CA LYS A 23 15.06 -8.95 -21.42
C LYS A 23 14.66 -10.15 -20.58
N GLN A 24 15.64 -10.83 -20.00
CA GLN A 24 15.44 -11.97 -19.10
C GLN A 24 16.26 -11.76 -17.82
N ALA A 25 15.77 -12.28 -16.72
CA ALA A 25 16.49 -12.28 -15.46
C ALA A 25 17.02 -13.68 -15.17
N TYR A 26 18.13 -13.71 -14.43
CA TYR A 26 18.84 -14.93 -14.05
C TYR A 26 19.09 -14.88 -12.55
N ASP A 27 18.82 -15.95 -11.85
CA ASP A 27 19.21 -16.10 -10.45
C ASP A 27 20.70 -16.53 -10.32
N SER A 28 21.14 -16.77 -9.08
CA SER A 28 22.51 -17.20 -8.79
C SER A 28 22.83 -18.60 -9.27
N GLU A 29 21.82 -19.44 -9.49
CA GLU A 29 21.93 -20.80 -10.00
C GLU A 29 21.89 -20.87 -11.52
N GLY A 30 21.58 -19.74 -12.19
CA GLY A 30 21.48 -19.64 -13.64
C GLY A 30 20.11 -19.95 -14.21
N ASN A 31 19.07 -20.12 -13.36
CA ASN A 31 17.70 -20.28 -13.83
C ASN A 31 17.21 -18.97 -14.47
N ILE A 32 16.41 -19.15 -15.53
CA ILE A 32 15.92 -18.03 -16.36
C ILE A 32 14.49 -17.70 -16.00
N TYR A 33 14.25 -16.41 -15.81
CA TYR A 33 12.92 -15.86 -15.49
C TYR A 33 12.54 -14.78 -16.49
N GLU A 34 11.29 -14.79 -16.91
CA GLU A 34 10.74 -13.68 -17.69
C GLU A 34 10.49 -12.48 -16.75
N ILE A 35 10.75 -11.26 -17.25
CA ILE A 35 10.54 -10.02 -16.43
C ILE A 35 9.09 -9.90 -15.97
N SER A 36 8.14 -10.39 -16.77
CA SER A 36 6.72 -10.43 -16.41
C SER A 36 6.42 -11.33 -15.22
N GLU A 37 7.13 -12.45 -15.06
CA GLU A 37 6.97 -13.36 -13.92
C GLU A 37 7.48 -12.70 -12.64
N LEU A 38 8.65 -12.06 -12.69
CA LEU A 38 9.18 -11.31 -11.56
C LEU A 38 8.30 -10.12 -11.18
N PHE A 39 7.66 -9.49 -12.17
CA PHE A 39 6.69 -8.44 -11.90
C PHE A 39 5.43 -8.98 -11.22
N GLN A 40 4.94 -10.16 -11.60
CA GLN A 40 3.84 -10.82 -10.89
C GLN A 40 4.23 -11.18 -9.45
N ALA A 41 5.46 -11.67 -9.24
CA ALA A 41 5.99 -11.94 -7.90
C ALA A 41 6.03 -10.66 -7.05
N PHE A 42 6.52 -9.55 -7.61
CA PHE A 42 6.48 -8.26 -6.95
C PHE A 42 5.07 -7.78 -6.60
N LEU A 43 4.10 -7.95 -7.53
CA LEU A 43 2.69 -7.62 -7.26
C LEU A 43 2.10 -8.46 -6.14
N ARG A 44 2.54 -9.71 -6.02
CA ARG A 44 2.05 -10.66 -5.04
C ARG A 44 2.67 -10.47 -3.67
N PHE A 45 3.99 -10.49 -3.60
CA PHE A 45 4.74 -10.53 -2.34
C PHE A 45 5.16 -9.15 -1.85
N GLY A 46 5.21 -8.14 -2.73
CA GLY A 46 5.72 -6.82 -2.41
C GLY A 46 7.20 -6.64 -2.76
N GLY A 47 7.74 -5.50 -2.36
CA GLY A 47 9.10 -5.09 -2.69
C GLY A 47 9.98 -4.81 -1.47
N MET A 48 9.57 -5.22 -0.27
CA MET A 48 10.39 -5.03 0.93
C MET A 48 11.67 -5.86 0.84
N PRO A 49 12.85 -5.28 1.13
CA PRO A 49 14.13 -5.97 0.96
C PRO A 49 14.23 -7.32 1.65
N SER A 50 13.75 -7.42 2.89
CA SER A 50 13.80 -8.67 3.67
C SER A 50 12.89 -9.78 3.14
N LEU A 51 11.97 -9.49 2.22
CA LEU A 51 11.19 -10.52 1.52
C LEU A 51 12.07 -11.34 0.55
N ALA A 52 13.23 -10.82 0.14
CA ALA A 52 14.18 -11.57 -0.67
C ALA A 52 14.66 -12.85 0.05
N ASP A 53 14.81 -12.79 1.38
CA ASP A 53 15.24 -13.92 2.20
C ASP A 53 14.16 -15.02 2.32
N THR A 54 12.91 -14.70 1.94
CA THR A 54 11.82 -15.69 1.97
C THR A 54 11.83 -16.66 0.77
N GLY A 55 12.62 -16.37 -0.27
CA GLY A 55 12.66 -17.17 -1.50
C GLY A 55 11.34 -17.18 -2.29
N LEU A 56 10.50 -16.13 -2.16
CA LEU A 56 9.16 -16.04 -2.74
C LEU A 56 8.19 -17.15 -2.26
N ASP A 57 8.48 -17.70 -1.08
CA ASP A 57 7.59 -18.64 -0.39
C ASP A 57 6.45 -17.90 0.32
N GLN A 58 5.22 -18.39 0.12
CA GLN A 58 4.03 -17.71 0.62
C GLN A 58 3.95 -17.70 2.15
N GLU A 59 4.24 -18.80 2.81
CA GLU A 59 4.12 -18.90 4.28
C GLU A 59 5.17 -18.02 4.97
N LYS A 60 6.38 -18.01 4.44
CA LYS A 60 7.47 -17.16 4.95
C LYS A 60 7.18 -15.67 4.70
N ALA A 61 6.65 -15.35 3.53
CA ALA A 61 6.26 -13.97 3.20
C ALA A 61 5.13 -13.49 4.11
N ASP A 62 4.12 -14.32 4.36
CA ASP A 62 3.01 -14.00 5.25
C ASP A 62 3.49 -13.81 6.70
N ALA A 63 4.35 -14.68 7.21
CA ALA A 63 4.94 -14.55 8.54
C ALA A 63 5.76 -13.25 8.67
N PHE A 64 6.52 -12.88 7.64
CA PHE A 64 7.26 -11.63 7.62
C PHE A 64 6.32 -10.41 7.61
N LEU A 65 5.31 -10.41 6.73
CA LEU A 65 4.33 -9.31 6.62
C LEU A 65 3.50 -9.17 7.90
N ASP A 66 3.14 -10.28 8.56
CA ASP A 66 2.51 -10.29 9.88
C ASP A 66 3.38 -9.62 10.94
N SER A 67 4.67 -9.93 10.95
CA SER A 67 5.64 -9.30 11.85
C SER A 67 5.73 -7.79 11.63
N ILE A 68 5.80 -7.33 10.36
CA ILE A 68 5.80 -5.90 10.03
C ILE A 68 4.48 -5.25 10.43
N TYR A 69 3.35 -5.88 10.10
CA TYR A 69 2.03 -5.39 10.47
C TYR A 69 1.92 -5.22 11.99
N THR A 70 2.25 -6.26 12.75
CA THR A 70 2.17 -6.24 14.22
C THR A 70 3.11 -5.21 14.83
N THR A 71 4.35 -5.13 14.36
CA THR A 71 5.36 -4.23 14.92
C THR A 71 5.08 -2.77 14.56
N VAL A 72 4.90 -2.46 13.30
CA VAL A 72 4.73 -1.08 12.83
C VAL A 72 3.31 -0.59 13.05
N PHE A 73 2.33 -1.39 12.66
CA PHE A 73 0.94 -0.99 12.69
C PHE A 73 0.37 -0.99 14.11
N VAL A 74 0.60 -2.07 14.86
CA VAL A 74 0.03 -2.20 16.22
C VAL A 74 0.87 -1.42 17.22
N ARG A 75 2.15 -1.76 17.29
CA ARG A 75 3.03 -1.28 18.35
C ARG A 75 3.40 0.18 18.17
N ASP A 76 3.86 0.59 16.99
CA ASP A 76 4.32 1.95 16.75
C ASP A 76 3.17 2.96 16.80
N ILE A 77 2.03 2.65 16.18
CA ILE A 77 0.88 3.56 16.17
C ILE A 77 0.32 3.71 17.57
N LEU A 78 0.09 2.61 18.29
CA LEU A 78 -0.47 2.66 19.64
C LEU A 78 0.49 3.27 20.68
N GLN A 79 1.82 3.08 20.53
CA GLN A 79 2.79 3.59 21.47
C GLN A 79 3.21 5.05 21.21
N ARG A 80 3.25 5.50 19.94
CA ARG A 80 3.61 6.88 19.60
C ARG A 80 2.64 7.90 20.19
N ASP A 81 1.37 7.60 20.10
CA ASP A 81 0.29 8.47 20.58
C ASP A 81 0.37 8.72 22.09
N SER A 82 0.95 7.77 22.82
CA SER A 82 1.13 7.90 24.28
C SER A 82 2.17 8.95 24.67
N ARG A 83 3.07 9.33 23.75
CA ARG A 83 4.22 10.22 24.05
C ARG A 83 3.99 11.70 23.72
N LYS A 84 3.01 12.03 22.87
CA LYS A 84 2.83 13.40 22.33
C LYS A 84 1.61 14.17 22.86
N GLY A 85 0.81 13.60 23.78
CA GLY A 85 -0.41 14.26 24.28
C GLY A 85 -1.52 14.42 23.24
N GLU A 86 -1.37 13.86 22.04
CA GLU A 86 -2.40 13.81 21.02
C GLU A 86 -3.48 12.78 21.39
N LYS A 87 -4.67 12.86 20.77
CA LYS A 87 -5.77 11.95 21.07
C LYS A 87 -5.36 10.51 20.81
N LYS A 88 -5.24 9.74 21.88
CA LYS A 88 -4.82 8.33 21.88
C LYS A 88 -5.69 7.50 20.95
N ILE A 89 -5.06 6.76 20.02
CA ILE A 89 -5.73 5.69 19.29
C ILE A 89 -5.93 4.53 20.26
N THR A 90 -7.17 4.27 20.62
CA THR A 90 -7.54 3.27 21.63
C THR A 90 -8.27 2.07 21.05
N ASP A 91 -8.88 2.21 19.88
CA ASP A 91 -9.65 1.17 19.22
C ASP A 91 -8.85 0.58 18.06
N PHE A 92 -8.16 -0.52 18.35
CA PHE A 92 -7.39 -1.26 17.36
C PHE A 92 -8.28 -1.83 16.25
N ALA A 93 -9.47 -2.32 16.58
CA ALA A 93 -10.38 -2.89 15.60
C ALA A 93 -10.87 -1.83 14.58
N LEU A 94 -11.08 -0.60 15.04
CA LEU A 94 -11.39 0.52 14.16
C LEU A 94 -10.18 0.90 13.28
N LEU A 95 -8.97 0.91 13.84
CA LEU A 95 -7.75 1.18 13.09
C LEU A 95 -7.58 0.17 11.95
N GLU A 96 -7.73 -1.11 12.26
CA GLU A 96 -7.65 -2.19 11.26
C GLU A 96 -8.72 -2.05 10.17
N LYS A 97 -9.97 -1.75 10.54
CA LYS A 97 -11.05 -1.52 9.57
C LYS A 97 -10.76 -0.36 8.63
N ILE A 98 -10.21 0.74 9.17
CA ILE A 98 -9.80 1.89 8.36
C ILE A 98 -8.65 1.51 7.42
N ALA A 99 -7.64 0.78 7.90
CA ALA A 99 -6.53 0.34 7.08
C ALA A 99 -6.99 -0.60 5.95
N ARG A 100 -7.85 -1.58 6.24
CA ARG A 100 -8.45 -2.47 5.23
C ARG A 100 -9.29 -1.69 4.22
N PHE A 101 -10.08 -0.73 4.67
CA PHE A 101 -10.85 0.13 3.77
C PHE A 101 -9.93 0.92 2.83
N LEU A 102 -8.88 1.54 3.34
CA LEU A 102 -7.92 2.28 2.52
C LEU A 102 -7.17 1.37 1.54
N ALA A 103 -6.75 0.18 1.99
CA ALA A 103 -6.09 -0.81 1.15
C ALA A 103 -6.98 -1.32 0.01
N ASP A 104 -8.27 -1.49 0.26
CA ASP A 104 -9.25 -1.88 -0.77
C ASP A 104 -9.55 -0.75 -1.75
N ASN A 105 -9.46 0.49 -1.30
CA ASN A 105 -9.77 1.69 -2.08
C ASN A 105 -8.53 2.49 -2.54
N ILE A 106 -7.35 1.86 -2.63
CA ILE A 106 -6.16 2.54 -3.17
C ILE A 106 -6.45 3.12 -4.56
N GLY A 107 -5.96 4.33 -4.81
CA GLY A 107 -6.19 5.02 -6.08
C GLY A 107 -7.62 5.53 -6.30
N ASN A 108 -8.60 5.14 -5.49
CA ASN A 108 -9.94 5.71 -5.57
C ASN A 108 -10.01 7.07 -4.86
N VAL A 109 -10.75 7.97 -5.48
CA VAL A 109 -11.07 9.25 -4.86
C VAL A 109 -12.04 9.03 -3.71
N THR A 110 -11.69 9.47 -2.51
CA THR A 110 -12.51 9.30 -1.32
C THR A 110 -12.52 10.55 -0.44
N SER A 111 -13.48 10.63 0.49
CA SER A 111 -13.56 11.67 1.50
C SER A 111 -13.67 11.06 2.90
N LEU A 112 -13.26 11.80 3.92
CA LEU A 112 -13.38 11.37 5.32
C LEU A 112 -14.83 11.05 5.70
N THR A 113 -15.79 11.83 5.17
CA THR A 113 -17.22 11.61 5.39
C THR A 113 -17.68 10.29 4.76
N SER A 114 -17.24 9.99 3.53
CA SER A 114 -17.54 8.72 2.87
C SER A 114 -16.99 7.53 3.66
N ILE A 115 -15.75 7.62 4.13
CA ILE A 115 -15.13 6.58 4.96
C ILE A 115 -15.94 6.37 6.25
N SER A 116 -16.24 7.45 6.98
CA SER A 116 -17.04 7.40 8.22
C SER A 116 -18.40 6.75 8.00
N ASN A 117 -19.10 7.12 6.92
CA ASN A 117 -20.41 6.56 6.57
C ASN A 117 -20.33 5.06 6.23
N THR A 118 -19.35 4.67 5.41
CA THR A 118 -19.13 3.25 5.03
C THR A 118 -18.82 2.40 6.26
N LEU A 119 -17.95 2.88 7.13
CA LEU A 119 -17.62 2.18 8.38
C LEU A 119 -18.85 2.06 9.31
N SER A 120 -19.71 3.07 9.32
CA SER A 120 -20.93 3.08 10.13
C SER A 120 -22.02 2.14 9.62
N SER A 121 -22.06 1.88 8.30
CA SER A 121 -23.07 1.01 7.65
C SER A 121 -22.62 -0.46 7.55
N SER A 122 -21.38 -0.78 7.87
CA SER A 122 -20.90 -2.16 7.83
C SER A 122 -21.50 -2.99 8.95
N LYS A 123 -22.15 -4.15 8.63
CA LYS A 123 -22.73 -5.11 9.60
C LYS A 123 -21.78 -5.52 10.72
N ALA A 124 -20.48 -5.42 10.51
CA ALA A 124 -19.47 -5.71 11.52
C ALA A 124 -19.43 -4.72 12.70
N ILE A 125 -20.21 -3.61 12.65
CA ILE A 125 -20.35 -2.61 13.72
C ILE A 125 -21.72 -2.70 14.41
N GLU A 126 -22.64 -3.53 13.95
CA GLU A 126 -23.98 -3.65 14.55
C GLU A 126 -23.96 -3.98 16.05
N ASN A 127 -22.88 -4.59 16.56
CA ASN A 127 -22.70 -4.87 17.99
C ASN A 127 -21.95 -3.78 18.78
N THR A 128 -21.46 -2.72 18.12
CA THR A 128 -20.81 -1.60 18.79
C THR A 128 -21.57 -0.31 18.49
N LYS A 129 -22.20 0.29 19.49
CA LYS A 129 -23.02 1.53 19.41
C LYS A 129 -22.26 2.79 18.96
N LEU A 130 -21.02 2.69 18.52
CA LEU A 130 -20.16 3.83 18.20
C LEU A 130 -19.93 3.92 16.69
N LYS A 131 -20.67 4.81 16.05
CA LYS A 131 -20.35 5.29 14.71
C LYS A 131 -19.10 6.19 14.81
N PRO A 132 -17.98 5.86 14.15
CA PRO A 132 -16.80 6.71 14.23
C PRO A 132 -17.09 8.06 13.59
N GLY A 133 -16.93 9.14 14.36
CA GLY A 133 -17.05 10.50 13.81
C GLY A 133 -15.95 10.79 12.78
N VAL A 134 -16.21 11.72 11.86
CA VAL A 134 -15.25 12.14 10.82
C VAL A 134 -13.87 12.52 11.41
N HIS A 135 -13.87 13.23 12.55
CA HIS A 135 -12.64 13.62 13.24
C HIS A 135 -11.85 12.41 13.77
N THR A 136 -12.55 11.37 14.27
CA THR A 136 -11.91 10.12 14.69
C THR A 136 -11.25 9.43 13.49
N VAL A 137 -11.98 9.27 12.39
CA VAL A 137 -11.44 8.70 11.15
C VAL A 137 -10.21 9.47 10.67
N GLN A 138 -10.25 10.81 10.70
CA GLN A 138 -9.13 11.67 10.34
C GLN A 138 -7.89 11.41 11.18
N ASN A 139 -8.03 11.28 12.50
CA ASN A 139 -6.91 11.01 13.40
C ASN A 139 -6.28 9.64 13.13
N TYR A 140 -7.11 8.62 12.87
CA TYR A 140 -6.63 7.28 12.57
C TYR A 140 -5.89 7.23 11.22
N ILE A 141 -6.40 7.93 10.21
CA ILE A 141 -5.71 8.05 8.92
C ILE A 141 -4.39 8.83 9.08
N ALA A 142 -4.37 9.89 9.87
CA ALA A 142 -3.15 10.63 10.15
C ALA A 142 -2.08 9.74 10.81
N ALA A 143 -2.46 8.87 11.74
CA ALA A 143 -1.54 7.91 12.36
C ALA A 143 -0.99 6.89 11.36
N LEU A 144 -1.85 6.38 10.46
CA LEU A 144 -1.44 5.48 9.37
C LEU A 144 -0.47 6.15 8.39
N GLN A 145 -0.64 7.45 8.14
CA GLN A 145 0.28 8.23 7.31
C GLN A 145 1.61 8.50 8.04
N GLN A 146 1.57 8.81 9.32
CA GLN A 146 2.78 9.04 10.14
C GLN A 146 3.62 7.77 10.31
N SER A 147 3.01 6.60 10.23
CA SER A 147 3.71 5.31 10.23
C SER A 147 4.22 4.88 8.84
N TYR A 148 4.04 5.75 7.82
CA TYR A 148 4.39 5.46 6.42
C TYR A 148 3.66 4.26 5.80
N PHE A 149 2.57 3.82 6.40
CA PHE A 149 1.77 2.72 5.86
C PHE A 149 0.96 3.16 4.64
N PHE A 150 0.41 4.39 4.72
CA PHE A 150 -0.33 5.01 3.62
C PHE A 150 0.22 6.39 3.28
N TYR A 151 0.17 6.70 2.01
CA TYR A 151 0.52 8.00 1.45
C TYR A 151 -0.72 8.63 0.83
N LYS A 152 -0.79 9.95 0.96
CA LYS A 152 -1.92 10.73 0.47
C LYS A 152 -1.50 11.60 -0.71
N ALA A 153 -2.20 11.46 -1.85
CA ALA A 153 -2.14 12.44 -2.93
C ALA A 153 -3.28 13.45 -2.79
N LYS A 154 -2.91 14.72 -2.78
CA LYS A 154 -3.85 15.84 -2.74
C LYS A 154 -4.39 16.13 -4.13
N ARG A 155 -5.61 16.65 -4.18
CA ARG A 155 -6.17 17.14 -5.44
C ARG A 155 -5.49 18.45 -5.84
N PHE A 156 -5.13 18.57 -7.12
CA PHE A 156 -4.67 19.80 -7.71
C PHE A 156 -5.85 20.49 -8.41
N ASP A 157 -6.20 21.71 -7.97
CA ASP A 157 -7.19 22.52 -8.65
C ASP A 157 -6.50 23.69 -9.34
N ILE A 158 -6.52 23.70 -10.69
CA ILE A 158 -5.94 24.74 -11.53
C ILE A 158 -6.68 26.09 -11.35
N LYS A 159 -7.93 26.04 -10.90
CA LYS A 159 -8.79 27.26 -10.78
C LYS A 159 -8.78 27.93 -9.41
N GLY A 160 -7.95 27.48 -8.47
CA GLY A 160 -7.61 28.21 -7.23
C GLY A 160 -8.74 28.45 -6.23
N LYS A 161 -9.94 27.87 -6.41
CA LYS A 161 -11.07 28.09 -5.50
C LYS A 161 -11.52 26.88 -4.70
N ASP A 162 -11.05 25.69 -4.99
CA ASP A 162 -11.55 24.44 -4.41
C ASP A 162 -10.54 23.66 -3.53
N TYR A 163 -9.56 24.35 -2.92
CA TYR A 163 -8.69 23.73 -1.90
C TYR A 163 -9.46 23.15 -0.69
N LEU A 164 -10.74 23.47 -0.59
CA LEU A 164 -11.64 23.04 0.48
C LEU A 164 -12.42 21.77 0.18
N LYS A 165 -12.41 21.26 -1.06
CA LYS A 165 -13.05 19.98 -1.36
C LYS A 165 -12.09 18.83 -1.08
N THR A 166 -12.32 18.18 0.02
CA THR A 166 -11.55 17.12 0.64
C THR A 166 -11.66 15.77 -0.08
N LEU A 167 -11.47 15.76 -1.40
CA LEU A 167 -11.34 14.52 -2.16
C LEU A 167 -9.86 14.17 -2.28
N GLU A 168 -9.49 13.04 -1.75
CA GLU A 168 -8.11 12.58 -1.64
C GLU A 168 -8.00 11.16 -2.19
N LYS A 169 -6.82 10.79 -2.68
CA LYS A 169 -6.48 9.39 -2.95
C LYS A 169 -5.44 8.93 -1.95
N TYR A 170 -5.56 7.67 -1.56
CA TYR A 170 -4.61 7.02 -0.69
C TYR A 170 -3.91 5.89 -1.43
N TYR A 171 -2.62 5.70 -1.15
CA TYR A 171 -1.78 4.67 -1.72
C TYR A 171 -1.08 3.92 -0.59
N ILE A 172 -1.01 2.60 -0.69
CA ILE A 172 -0.33 1.77 0.30
C ILE A 172 1.14 1.61 -0.07
N VAL A 173 2.03 1.65 0.92
CA VAL A 173 3.49 1.65 0.71
C VAL A 173 3.98 0.44 -0.07
N ASP A 174 3.34 -0.72 0.10
CA ASP A 174 3.80 -1.97 -0.49
C ASP A 174 2.62 -2.86 -0.92
N PRO A 175 2.65 -3.46 -2.14
CA PRO A 175 1.59 -4.33 -2.62
C PRO A 175 1.46 -5.64 -1.81
N GLY A 176 2.54 -6.17 -1.25
CA GLY A 176 2.50 -7.34 -0.38
C GLY A 176 1.72 -7.08 0.89
N LEU A 177 1.93 -5.93 1.54
CA LEU A 177 1.12 -5.52 2.69
C LEU A 177 -0.35 -5.37 2.36
N ARG A 178 -0.68 -4.87 1.16
CA ARG A 178 -2.07 -4.83 0.70
C ARG A 178 -2.67 -6.24 0.62
N ASN A 179 -1.95 -7.15 -0.01
CA ASN A 179 -2.40 -8.53 -0.19
C ASN A 179 -2.52 -9.25 1.16
N TYR A 180 -1.61 -9.01 2.08
CA TYR A 180 -1.69 -9.52 3.45
C TYR A 180 -2.96 -9.03 4.16
N LEU A 181 -3.30 -7.73 4.05
CA LEU A 181 -4.49 -7.16 4.68
C LEU A 181 -5.81 -7.66 4.08
N LEU A 182 -5.87 -7.86 2.76
CA LEU A 182 -7.11 -8.13 2.03
C LEU A 182 -7.27 -9.59 1.58
N GLY A 183 -6.20 -10.36 1.67
CA GLY A 183 -6.07 -11.67 1.05
C GLY A 183 -5.57 -11.59 -0.40
N TYR A 184 -5.04 -12.72 -0.89
CA TYR A 184 -4.44 -12.85 -2.22
C TYR A 184 -5.50 -13.09 -3.32
N GLY A 185 -6.53 -12.28 -3.36
CA GLY A 185 -7.59 -12.36 -4.38
C GLY A 185 -7.14 -11.86 -5.76
N LYS A 186 -7.96 -12.14 -6.79
CA LYS A 186 -7.79 -11.60 -8.16
C LYS A 186 -8.20 -10.12 -8.23
N GLY A 187 -7.82 -9.32 -7.22
CA GLY A 187 -8.25 -7.93 -7.12
C GLY A 187 -7.48 -7.02 -8.10
N ASP A 188 -8.15 -6.10 -8.62
CA ASP A 188 -7.83 -4.75 -9.07
C ASP A 188 -6.37 -4.47 -9.51
N ARG A 189 -5.91 -5.20 -10.55
CA ARG A 189 -4.58 -4.95 -11.15
C ARG A 189 -4.40 -3.49 -11.53
N GLY A 190 -5.45 -2.82 -12.00
CA GLY A 190 -5.39 -1.41 -12.39
C GLY A 190 -5.01 -0.51 -11.22
N ARG A 191 -5.63 -0.70 -10.06
CA ARG A 191 -5.31 0.09 -8.86
C ARG A 191 -3.93 -0.23 -8.30
N LEU A 192 -3.50 -1.50 -8.34
CA LEU A 192 -2.13 -1.87 -7.95
C LEU A 192 -1.09 -1.23 -8.88
N LEU A 193 -1.33 -1.20 -10.18
CA LEU A 193 -0.45 -0.53 -11.13
C LEU A 193 -0.40 0.97 -10.88
N GLU A 194 -1.55 1.61 -10.64
CA GLU A 194 -1.61 3.04 -10.27
C GLU A 194 -0.81 3.30 -8.97
N ASN A 195 -0.96 2.43 -7.97
CA ASN A 195 -0.21 2.50 -6.72
C ASN A 195 1.32 2.44 -6.95
N ILE A 196 1.78 1.51 -7.80
CA ILE A 196 3.20 1.37 -8.13
C ILE A 196 3.71 2.58 -8.90
N VAL A 197 2.95 3.07 -9.87
CA VAL A 197 3.30 4.28 -10.63
C VAL A 197 3.40 5.49 -9.71
N TYR A 198 2.48 5.63 -8.75
CA TYR A 198 2.54 6.70 -7.75
C TYR A 198 3.88 6.69 -7.00
N PHE A 199 4.30 5.54 -6.46
CA PHE A 199 5.57 5.44 -5.73
C PHE A 199 6.80 5.60 -6.64
N GLU A 200 6.74 5.11 -7.86
CA GLU A 200 7.83 5.31 -8.84
C GLU A 200 8.00 6.80 -9.18
N LEU A 201 6.91 7.54 -9.30
CA LEU A 201 6.98 8.99 -9.50
C LEU A 201 7.57 9.72 -8.29
N LEU A 202 7.13 9.37 -7.07
CA LEU A 202 7.70 9.93 -5.84
C LEU A 202 9.20 9.65 -5.73
N LYS A 203 9.62 8.41 -6.02
CA LYS A 203 11.03 8.01 -6.01
C LYS A 203 11.89 8.83 -6.98
N ARG A 204 11.31 9.21 -8.12
CA ARG A 204 11.95 10.08 -9.11
C ARG A 204 11.93 11.58 -8.72
N GLY A 205 11.40 11.93 -7.56
CA GLY A 205 11.34 13.30 -7.06
C GLY A 205 10.16 14.12 -7.60
N TYR A 206 9.19 13.49 -8.28
CA TYR A 206 8.00 14.20 -8.74
C TYR A 206 7.03 14.47 -7.59
N GLN A 207 6.39 15.62 -7.63
CA GLN A 207 5.22 15.90 -6.81
C GLN A 207 3.97 15.38 -7.53
N VAL A 208 3.24 14.47 -6.88
CA VAL A 208 2.07 13.80 -7.49
C VAL A 208 0.78 14.38 -6.93
N TYR A 209 -0.08 14.80 -7.82
CA TYR A 209 -1.40 15.35 -7.52
C TYR A 209 -2.47 14.59 -8.29
N ILE A 210 -3.71 14.62 -7.77
CA ILE A 210 -4.86 14.08 -8.47
C ILE A 210 -5.39 15.17 -9.41
N GLY A 211 -5.47 14.88 -10.70
CA GLY A 211 -6.14 15.72 -11.69
C GLY A 211 -7.68 15.65 -11.56
N LYS A 212 -8.34 16.56 -12.26
CA LYS A 212 -9.79 16.52 -12.47
C LYS A 212 -10.11 15.51 -13.56
#